data_efcfb9d5ef5ed76ae66b984f78213d8b
#
_entry.id   efcfb9d5ef5ed76ae66b984f78213d8b
#
_cell.length_a   1.000
_cell.length_b   1.000
_cell.length_c   1.000
_cell.angle_alpha   90.00
_cell.angle_beta   90.00
_cell.angle_gamma   90.00
#
_symmetry.space_group_name_H-M   'P 1'
#
loop_
_entity.id
_entity.type
_entity.pdbx_description
1 polymer ?
#
loop_
_entity_poly.entity_id
_entity_poly.type
_entity_poly.pdbx_seq_one_letter_code
_entity_poly.pdbx_strand_id
1 'polypeptide(L)'
;MAFIEIIRLYLDKGARIFRLDAIAFLWKEFGTNCINLPQTHEVVRLMRTLIEHASPQTIIITETNIPNRENLTYFGNANEAHAIYNFSLPPLLLNTLVSGDCGYLKSWLMSMPPAQNGTFYFNFIASHDGIGLRPAEGLLS
;
A
#
# COMPACT_ATOMS: atom_id res chain seq x y z
N MET A 1 -17.58 -9.51 -10.10
CA MET A 1 -18.75 -9.75 -9.24
C MET A 1 -18.31 -10.29 -7.88
N ALA A 2 -17.56 -11.40 -7.77
CA ALA A 2 -17.19 -12.02 -6.49
C ALA A 2 -16.56 -11.07 -5.44
N PHE A 3 -15.63 -10.21 -5.81
CA PHE A 3 -15.02 -9.25 -4.87
C PHE A 3 -16.04 -8.28 -4.26
N ILE A 4 -17.02 -7.82 -5.04
CA ILE A 4 -18.06 -6.91 -4.55
C ILE A 4 -18.96 -7.61 -3.54
N GLU A 5 -19.31 -8.86 -3.79
CA GLU A 5 -20.12 -9.68 -2.87
C GLU A 5 -19.40 -9.95 -1.56
N ILE A 6 -18.08 -10.23 -1.62
CA ILE A 6 -17.22 -10.41 -0.45
C ILE A 6 -17.15 -9.12 0.37
N ILE A 7 -16.87 -7.99 -0.27
CA ILE A 7 -16.80 -6.68 0.41
C ILE A 7 -18.14 -6.37 1.08
N ARG A 8 -19.25 -6.57 0.37
CA ARG A 8 -20.60 -6.36 0.92
C ARG A 8 -20.85 -7.22 2.16
N LEU A 9 -20.53 -8.52 2.08
CA LEU A 9 -20.68 -9.44 3.20
C LEU A 9 -19.94 -8.93 4.45
N TYR A 10 -18.71 -8.46 4.30
CA TYR A 10 -17.93 -7.95 5.43
C TYR A 10 -18.42 -6.58 5.92
N LEU A 11 -18.87 -5.71 5.03
CA LEU A 11 -19.51 -4.44 5.41
C LEU A 11 -20.77 -4.69 6.25
N ASP A 12 -21.61 -5.65 5.84
CA ASP A 12 -22.82 -6.06 6.57
C ASP A 12 -22.49 -6.66 7.95
N LYS A 13 -21.28 -7.25 8.10
CA LYS A 13 -20.74 -7.74 9.38
C LYS A 13 -20.05 -6.66 10.22
N GLY A 14 -20.01 -5.42 9.74
CA GLY A 14 -19.45 -4.29 10.46
C GLY A 14 -17.98 -4.00 10.19
N ALA A 15 -17.34 -4.67 9.21
CA ALA A 15 -15.97 -4.31 8.82
C ALA A 15 -15.92 -2.88 8.25
N ARG A 16 -14.89 -2.15 8.64
CA ARG A 16 -14.67 -0.75 8.18
C ARG A 16 -13.26 -0.52 7.65
N ILE A 17 -12.42 -1.52 7.68
CA ILE A 17 -11.06 -1.48 7.13
C ILE A 17 -10.86 -2.74 6.30
N PHE A 18 -10.48 -2.58 5.05
CA PHE A 18 -10.14 -3.67 4.14
C PHE A 18 -8.67 -3.58 3.76
N ARG A 19 -7.91 -4.61 4.09
CA ARG A 19 -6.55 -4.81 3.60
C ARG A 19 -6.60 -5.64 2.34
N LEU A 20 -6.18 -5.05 1.23
CA LEU A 20 -6.04 -5.75 -0.04
C LEU A 20 -4.65 -6.37 -0.11
N ASP A 21 -4.60 -7.66 0.20
CA ASP A 21 -3.38 -8.46 0.27
C ASP A 21 -2.78 -8.69 -1.12
N ALA A 22 -1.48 -8.45 -1.25
CA ALA A 22 -0.71 -8.66 -2.49
C ALA A 22 -1.38 -8.10 -3.75
N ILE A 23 -2.09 -6.98 -3.62
CA ILE A 23 -2.98 -6.45 -4.66
C ILE A 23 -2.25 -6.13 -5.97
N ALA A 24 -0.94 -5.84 -5.94
CA ALA A 24 -0.14 -5.58 -7.13
C ALA A 24 -0.18 -6.75 -8.14
N PHE A 25 -0.46 -7.95 -7.68
CA PHE A 25 -0.52 -9.17 -8.49
C PHE A 25 -1.94 -9.56 -8.95
N LEU A 26 -2.94 -8.70 -8.73
CA LEU A 26 -4.34 -9.04 -8.97
C LEU A 26 -4.61 -9.37 -10.44
N TRP A 27 -4.19 -8.49 -11.35
CA TRP A 27 -4.43 -8.70 -12.78
C TRP A 27 -3.35 -9.55 -13.41
N LYS A 28 -3.77 -10.50 -14.24
CA LYS A 28 -2.89 -11.39 -14.97
C LYS A 28 -3.10 -11.21 -16.46
N GLU A 29 -2.01 -10.96 -17.18
CA GLU A 29 -2.02 -10.79 -18.63
C GLU A 29 -0.83 -11.50 -19.23
N PHE A 30 -1.11 -12.36 -20.23
CA PHE A 30 -0.06 -13.12 -20.90
C PHE A 30 0.95 -12.18 -21.59
N GLY A 31 2.23 -12.49 -21.47
CA GLY A 31 3.31 -11.68 -22.06
C GLY A 31 3.72 -10.47 -21.20
N THR A 32 3.16 -10.31 -20.00
CA THR A 32 3.56 -9.28 -19.03
C THR A 32 4.21 -9.90 -17.80
N ASN A 33 4.77 -9.06 -16.93
CA ASN A 33 5.28 -9.49 -15.61
C ASN A 33 4.16 -9.78 -14.59
N CYS A 34 2.90 -9.52 -14.93
CA CYS A 34 1.73 -9.72 -14.07
C CYS A 34 1.82 -9.00 -12.71
N ILE A 35 2.50 -7.88 -12.64
CA ILE A 35 2.63 -7.07 -11.46
C ILE A 35 2.35 -5.60 -11.78
N ASN A 36 1.59 -4.94 -10.94
CA ASN A 36 1.33 -3.50 -11.01
C ASN A 36 0.75 -3.05 -12.36
N LEU A 37 -0.09 -3.88 -12.98
CA LEU A 37 -0.69 -3.58 -14.27
C LEU A 37 -1.79 -2.50 -14.15
N PRO A 38 -2.03 -1.69 -15.19
CA PRO A 38 -3.06 -0.64 -15.18
C PRO A 38 -4.44 -1.15 -14.77
N GLN A 39 -4.81 -2.35 -15.17
CA GLN A 39 -6.09 -2.97 -14.82
C GLN A 39 -6.21 -3.25 -13.33
N THR A 40 -5.11 -3.51 -12.63
CA THR A 40 -5.10 -3.61 -11.15
C THR A 40 -5.54 -2.29 -10.52
N HIS A 41 -4.99 -1.19 -10.98
CA HIS A 41 -5.34 0.16 -10.51
C HIS A 41 -6.81 0.49 -10.79
N GLU A 42 -7.34 0.12 -11.97
CA GLU A 42 -8.75 0.30 -12.30
C GLU A 42 -9.66 -0.47 -11.33
N VAL A 43 -9.30 -1.71 -10.99
CA VAL A 43 -10.06 -2.51 -10.03
C VAL A 43 -10.02 -1.88 -8.64
N VAL A 44 -8.87 -1.37 -8.18
CA VAL A 44 -8.76 -0.69 -6.89
C VAL A 44 -9.63 0.58 -6.87
N ARG A 45 -9.61 1.39 -7.93
CA ARG A 45 -10.48 2.57 -8.08
C ARG A 45 -11.95 2.22 -8.05
N LEU A 46 -12.34 1.16 -8.74
CA LEU A 46 -13.72 0.66 -8.71
C LEU A 46 -14.12 0.24 -7.29
N MET A 47 -13.29 -0.54 -6.59
CA MET A 47 -13.56 -0.93 -5.21
C MET A 47 -13.69 0.30 -4.30
N ARG A 48 -12.78 1.29 -4.44
CA ARG A 48 -12.83 2.54 -3.69
C ARG A 48 -14.16 3.26 -3.89
N THR A 49 -14.55 3.47 -5.14
CA THR A 49 -15.80 4.16 -5.49
C THR A 49 -17.02 3.45 -4.91
N LEU A 50 -17.10 2.13 -5.03
CA LEU A 50 -18.22 1.35 -4.53
C LEU A 50 -18.29 1.36 -3.00
N ILE A 51 -17.15 1.24 -2.34
CA ILE A 51 -17.07 1.24 -0.88
C ILE A 51 -17.44 2.61 -0.32
N GLU A 52 -16.93 3.69 -0.87
CA GLU A 52 -17.27 5.06 -0.42
C GLU A 52 -18.75 5.35 -0.61
N HIS A 53 -19.35 4.85 -1.68
CA HIS A 53 -20.79 5.01 -1.90
C HIS A 53 -21.63 4.22 -0.90
N ALA A 54 -21.22 2.99 -0.58
CA ALA A 54 -21.93 2.11 0.35
C ALA A 54 -21.69 2.43 1.83
N SER A 55 -20.48 2.84 2.18
CA SER A 55 -20.02 3.10 3.55
C SER A 55 -18.87 4.11 3.56
N PRO A 56 -19.17 5.43 3.57
CA PRO A 56 -18.18 6.50 3.40
C PRO A 56 -17.03 6.52 4.42
N GLN A 57 -17.18 5.83 5.55
CA GLN A 57 -16.15 5.75 6.61
C GLN A 57 -15.26 4.53 6.48
N THR A 58 -15.41 3.75 5.41
CA THR A 58 -14.64 2.53 5.22
C THR A 58 -13.31 2.84 4.53
N ILE A 59 -12.25 2.25 5.04
CA ILE A 59 -10.87 2.47 4.61
C ILE A 59 -10.39 1.27 3.80
N ILE A 60 -9.74 1.52 2.66
CA ILE A 60 -8.98 0.54 1.89
C ILE A 60 -7.50 0.77 2.14
N ILE A 61 -6.79 -0.28 2.50
CA ILE A 61 -5.34 -0.32 2.64
C ILE A 61 -4.78 -1.29 1.60
N THR A 62 -3.86 -0.86 0.75
CA THR A 62 -3.15 -1.75 -0.17
C THR A 62 -1.87 -2.27 0.47
N GLU A 63 -1.70 -3.58 0.40
CA GLU A 63 -0.45 -4.24 0.76
C GLU A 63 0.29 -4.59 -0.54
N THR A 64 1.38 -3.85 -0.78
CA THR A 64 2.20 -3.94 -1.99
C THR A 64 3.67 -3.82 -1.61
N ASN A 65 4.33 -4.97 -1.41
CA ASN A 65 5.78 -5.01 -1.13
C ASN A 65 6.57 -4.89 -2.44
N ILE A 66 6.55 -3.72 -3.03
CA ILE A 66 7.20 -3.34 -4.30
C ILE A 66 8.04 -2.07 -4.08
N PRO A 67 8.90 -1.67 -5.03
CA PRO A 67 9.66 -0.44 -4.89
C PRO A 67 8.80 0.76 -4.54
N ASN A 68 9.31 1.64 -3.68
CA ASN A 68 8.54 2.76 -3.11
C ASN A 68 7.84 3.62 -4.18
N ARG A 69 8.52 3.89 -5.29
CA ARG A 69 7.94 4.68 -6.39
C ARG A 69 6.67 4.05 -6.98
N GLU A 70 6.65 2.74 -7.12
CA GLU A 70 5.49 2.00 -7.61
C GLU A 70 4.41 1.89 -6.54
N ASN A 71 4.80 1.66 -5.28
CA ASN A 71 3.87 1.62 -4.16
C ASN A 71 3.08 2.93 -4.02
N LEU A 72 3.72 4.09 -4.22
CA LEU A 72 3.08 5.40 -4.18
C LEU A 72 1.97 5.57 -5.24
N THR A 73 2.03 4.84 -6.35
CA THR A 73 1.01 4.92 -7.40
C THR A 73 -0.37 4.46 -6.94
N TYR A 74 -0.43 3.63 -5.89
CA TYR A 74 -1.69 3.15 -5.30
C TYR A 74 -2.49 4.23 -4.53
N PHE A 75 -1.96 5.40 -4.36
CA PHE A 75 -2.77 6.55 -3.97
C PHE A 75 -3.63 7.07 -5.14
N GLY A 76 -3.17 6.85 -6.39
CA GLY A 76 -3.77 7.46 -7.56
C GLY A 76 -3.78 8.99 -7.42
N ASN A 77 -4.93 9.59 -7.67
CA ASN A 77 -5.23 11.00 -7.36
C ASN A 77 -6.16 11.09 -6.14
N ALA A 78 -5.81 10.41 -5.05
CA ALA A 78 -6.64 10.19 -3.87
C ALA A 78 -7.94 9.40 -4.16
N ASN A 79 -7.93 8.58 -5.19
CA ASN A 79 -9.08 7.82 -5.69
C ASN A 79 -8.84 6.30 -5.78
N GLU A 80 -7.69 5.82 -5.27
CA GLU A 80 -7.39 4.39 -5.14
C GLU A 80 -7.35 4.00 -3.65
N ALA A 81 -6.21 3.62 -3.09
CA ALA A 81 -6.13 3.30 -1.67
C ALA A 81 -6.29 4.55 -0.78
N HIS A 82 -6.92 4.40 0.37
CA HIS A 82 -6.87 5.40 1.44
C HIS A 82 -5.51 5.35 2.13
N ALA A 83 -4.95 4.16 2.27
CA ALA A 83 -3.63 3.97 2.86
C ALA A 83 -2.80 2.97 2.06
N ILE A 84 -1.51 3.20 2.05
CA ILE A 84 -0.51 2.26 1.53
C ILE A 84 0.44 1.85 2.65
N TYR A 85 0.88 0.59 2.65
CA TYR A 85 1.90 0.10 3.56
C TYR A 85 3.23 0.79 3.28
N ASN A 86 3.87 1.32 4.32
CA ASN A 86 5.16 1.98 4.21
C ASN A 86 6.30 0.99 4.45
N PHE A 87 6.53 0.10 3.49
CA PHE A 87 7.48 -1.00 3.58
C PHE A 87 8.95 -0.56 3.68
N SER A 88 9.29 0.65 3.27
CA SER A 88 10.66 1.16 3.39
C SER A 88 11.02 1.55 4.84
N LEU A 89 10.03 1.87 5.66
CA LEU A 89 10.26 2.34 7.03
C LEU A 89 10.93 1.28 7.94
N PRO A 90 10.46 0.02 8.02
CA PRO A 90 11.03 -0.98 8.91
C PRO A 90 12.53 -1.24 8.69
N PRO A 91 13.02 -1.51 7.46
CA PRO A 91 14.45 -1.75 7.26
C PRO A 91 15.33 -0.51 7.50
N LEU A 92 14.83 0.69 7.19
CA LEU A 92 15.56 1.93 7.48
C LEU A 92 15.65 2.23 8.96
N LEU A 93 14.59 1.94 9.73
CA LEU A 93 14.63 2.01 11.20
C LEU A 93 15.62 0.98 11.78
N LEU A 94 15.56 -0.26 11.30
CA LEU A 94 16.47 -1.30 11.73
C LEU A 94 17.94 -0.90 11.47
N ASN A 95 18.23 -0.42 10.25
CA ASN A 95 19.56 0.08 9.91
C ASN A 95 20.00 1.21 10.86
N THR A 96 19.14 2.18 11.12
CA THR A 96 19.42 3.29 12.02
C THR A 96 19.75 2.81 13.43
N LEU A 97 19.00 1.85 13.96
CA LEU A 97 19.19 1.32 15.30
C LEU A 97 20.51 0.51 15.41
N VAL A 98 20.84 -0.25 14.38
CA VAL A 98 22.04 -1.11 14.39
C VAL A 98 23.31 -0.30 14.11
N SER A 99 23.29 0.61 13.15
CA SER A 99 24.46 1.41 12.77
C SER A 99 24.70 2.64 13.66
N GLY A 100 23.67 3.11 14.36
CA GLY A 100 23.68 4.40 15.07
C GLY A 100 23.63 5.62 14.14
N ASP A 101 23.42 5.43 12.84
CA ASP A 101 23.35 6.48 11.84
C ASP A 101 21.94 6.60 11.26
N CYS A 102 21.33 7.78 11.41
CA CYS A 102 20.00 8.09 10.88
C CYS A 102 20.03 8.75 9.48
N GLY A 103 21.17 8.87 8.84
CA GLY A 103 21.34 9.59 7.58
C GLY A 103 20.40 9.08 6.48
N TYR A 104 20.35 7.77 6.25
CA TYR A 104 19.48 7.16 5.25
C TYR A 104 17.99 7.35 5.57
N LEU A 105 17.59 7.12 6.82
CA LEU A 105 16.22 7.31 7.27
C LEU A 105 15.78 8.76 7.08
N LYS A 106 16.62 9.72 7.47
CA LYS A 106 16.34 11.15 7.32
C LYS A 106 16.20 11.55 5.85
N SER A 107 17.13 11.13 4.99
CA SER A 107 17.10 11.42 3.56
C SER A 107 15.84 10.88 2.92
N TRP A 108 15.47 9.64 3.25
CA TRP A 108 14.26 9.02 2.75
C TRP A 108 12.99 9.75 3.22
N LEU A 109 12.88 10.06 4.52
CA LEU A 109 11.74 10.80 5.07
C LEU A 109 11.56 12.16 4.39
N MET A 110 12.66 12.86 4.11
CA MET A 110 12.62 14.15 3.41
C MET A 110 12.25 14.01 1.92
N SER A 111 12.45 12.86 1.32
CA SER A 111 12.08 12.58 -0.08
C SER A 111 10.63 12.10 -0.25
N MET A 112 9.96 11.73 0.85
CA MET A 112 8.60 11.23 0.79
C MET A 112 7.62 12.37 0.45
N PRO A 113 6.78 12.20 -0.58
CA PRO A 113 5.76 13.19 -0.88
C PRO A 113 4.73 13.24 0.27
N PRO A 114 4.16 14.41 0.56
CA PRO A 114 3.05 14.50 1.50
C PRO A 114 1.87 13.65 1.01
N ALA A 115 1.18 12.99 1.92
CA ALA A 115 -0.05 12.30 1.58
C ALA A 115 -1.10 13.30 1.10
N GLN A 116 -1.86 12.90 0.07
CA GLN A 116 -2.96 13.71 -0.46
C GLN A 116 -4.13 13.73 0.53
N ASN A 117 -5.02 14.70 0.41
CA ASN A 117 -6.20 14.78 1.25
C ASN A 117 -7.04 13.48 1.17
N GLY A 118 -7.38 12.92 2.32
CA GLY A 118 -8.09 11.64 2.42
C GLY A 118 -7.21 10.39 2.23
N THR A 119 -5.88 10.57 2.17
CA THR A 119 -4.93 9.45 2.11
C THR A 119 -3.90 9.54 3.23
N PHE A 120 -3.25 8.42 3.56
CA PHE A 120 -2.19 8.37 4.57
C PHE A 120 -1.25 7.18 4.38
N TYR A 121 -0.05 7.27 4.96
CA TYR A 121 0.89 6.17 5.03
C TYR A 121 0.58 5.28 6.23
N PHE A 122 0.42 3.98 6.00
CA PHE A 122 0.31 3.00 7.08
C PHE A 122 1.73 2.63 7.54
N ASN A 123 2.18 3.31 8.59
CA ASN A 123 3.51 3.10 9.17
C ASN A 123 3.49 1.91 10.13
N PHE A 124 4.48 1.05 10.03
CA PHE A 124 4.69 -0.10 10.90
C PHE A 124 6.19 -0.36 11.07
N ILE A 125 6.57 -1.14 12.06
CA ILE A 125 7.98 -1.48 12.34
C ILE A 125 8.30 -2.93 12.02
N ALA A 126 7.31 -3.81 12.07
CA ALA A 126 7.36 -5.21 11.68
C ALA A 126 5.96 -5.72 11.41
N SER A 127 5.83 -6.81 10.68
CA SER A 127 4.56 -7.52 10.46
C SER A 127 4.72 -9.01 10.76
N HIS A 128 3.67 -9.81 10.54
CA HIS A 128 3.74 -11.26 10.62
C HIS A 128 4.71 -11.87 9.59
N ASP A 129 5.00 -11.15 8.49
CA ASP A 129 6.00 -11.52 7.47
C ASP A 129 7.41 -11.04 7.82
N GLY A 130 7.61 -10.45 9.00
CA GLY A 130 8.88 -9.92 9.46
C GLY A 130 9.21 -8.53 8.94
N ILE A 131 10.50 -8.26 8.75
CA ILE A 131 11.03 -7.02 8.17
C ILE A 131 11.61 -7.36 6.80
N GLY A 132 10.95 -6.91 5.74
CA GLY A 132 11.45 -7.07 4.38
C GLY A 132 12.62 -6.12 4.09
N LEU A 133 13.68 -6.62 3.46
CA LEU A 133 14.82 -5.78 3.07
C LEU A 133 14.68 -5.20 1.67
N ARG A 134 13.92 -5.84 0.79
CA ARG A 134 13.73 -5.40 -0.60
C ARG A 134 13.27 -3.94 -0.76
N PRO A 135 12.37 -3.39 0.10
CA PRO A 135 11.98 -1.98 0.02
C PRO A 135 13.08 -0.98 0.39
N ALA A 136 14.23 -1.46 0.89
CA ALA A 136 15.41 -0.65 1.16
C ALA A 136 16.46 -0.71 0.03
N GLU A 137 16.24 -1.52 -1.01
CA GLU A 137 17.11 -1.55 -2.19
C GLU A 137 17.20 -0.17 -2.84
N GLY A 138 18.44 0.29 -3.07
CA GLY A 138 18.71 1.62 -3.57
C GLY A 138 18.57 2.76 -2.56
N LEU A 139 18.14 2.48 -1.33
CA LEU A 139 18.08 3.44 -0.21
C LEU A 139 19.23 3.25 0.78
N LEU A 140 19.77 2.06 0.87
CA LEU A 140 20.96 1.71 1.65
C LEU A 140 22.12 1.38 0.72
N SER A 141 23.33 1.83 1.04
CA SER A 141 24.59 1.50 0.34
C SER A 141 25.25 0.28 0.93
#